data_3bf6487cd8914e9417a84ad2a2c6396c
#
_entry.id   3bf6487cd8914e9417a84ad2a2c6396c
#
_cell.length_a   1.000
_cell.length_b   1.000
_cell.length_c   1.000
_cell.angle_alpha   90.00
_cell.angle_beta   90.00
_cell.angle_gamma   90.00
#
_symmetry.space_group_name_H-M   'P 1'
#
loop_
_entity.id
_entity.type
_entity.pdbx_description
1 polymer ?
#
loop_
_entity_poly.entity_id
_entity_poly.type
_entity_poly.pdbx_seq_one_letter_code
_entity_poly.pdbx_strand_id
1 'polypeptide(L)'
;LGLMQMMPATAKRFGVDSTALLMKPEQNVRAATKYLKRVDKIFNYIEDKDERIMFVLASYNAGVGHVRDAMALAEKYGKNPSKWGDVSTFVLMKSKPEFFNDPIVRHGYLRGEETEKFVREIMVRYKEYNDVILD
;
A
#
# COMPACT_ATOMS: atom_id res chain seq x y z
N LEU A 1 -9.37 -8.82 -5.53
CA LEU A 1 -10.69 -9.38 -5.41
C LEU A 1 -11.60 -8.47 -4.60
N GLY A 2 -12.80 -8.26 -5.09
CA GLY A 2 -13.81 -7.43 -4.42
C GLY A 2 -13.63 -5.95 -4.69
N LEU A 3 -14.50 -5.15 -4.08
CA LEU A 3 -14.59 -3.71 -4.32
C LEU A 3 -13.32 -2.96 -4.00
N MET A 4 -12.61 -3.38 -2.97
CA MET A 4 -11.41 -2.70 -2.49
C MET A 4 -10.12 -3.38 -2.95
N GLN A 5 -10.21 -4.37 -3.81
CA GLN A 5 -9.05 -5.08 -4.35
C GLN A 5 -8.11 -5.66 -3.29
N MET A 6 -8.68 -6.05 -2.15
CA MET A 6 -7.90 -6.66 -1.08
C MET A 6 -7.36 -8.03 -1.50
N MET A 7 -6.08 -8.27 -1.29
CA MET A 7 -5.48 -9.56 -1.61
C MET A 7 -6.02 -10.64 -0.67
N PRO A 8 -6.23 -11.87 -1.17
CA PRO A 8 -6.80 -12.94 -0.34
C PRO A 8 -6.05 -13.21 0.96
N ALA A 9 -4.73 -13.18 0.94
CA ALA A 9 -3.92 -13.41 2.14
C ALA A 9 -4.17 -12.33 3.19
N THR A 10 -4.33 -11.08 2.77
CA THR A 10 -4.62 -9.97 3.66
C THR A 10 -6.02 -10.09 4.24
N ALA A 11 -6.99 -10.41 3.41
CA ALA A 11 -8.38 -10.59 3.84
C ALA A 11 -8.50 -11.68 4.88
N LYS A 12 -7.82 -12.80 4.67
CA LYS A 12 -7.81 -13.93 5.61
C LYS A 12 -7.31 -13.49 7.00
N ARG A 13 -6.26 -12.68 7.04
CA ARG A 13 -5.72 -12.15 8.29
C ARG A 13 -6.76 -11.37 9.08
N PHE A 14 -7.72 -10.75 8.41
CA PHE A 14 -8.76 -9.94 9.05
C PHE A 14 -10.10 -10.67 9.15
N GLY A 15 -10.09 -12.00 9.04
CA GLY A 15 -11.28 -12.81 9.27
C GLY A 15 -12.10 -13.11 8.03
N VAL A 16 -11.62 -12.75 6.86
CA VAL A 16 -12.24 -13.12 5.59
C VAL A 16 -11.42 -14.26 5.00
N ASP A 17 -11.82 -15.48 5.27
CA ASP A 17 -10.98 -16.64 5.02
C ASP A 17 -11.39 -17.50 3.83
N SER A 18 -12.35 -17.04 3.03
CA SER A 18 -12.74 -17.77 1.83
C SER A 18 -13.06 -16.82 0.69
N THR A 19 -12.87 -17.30 -0.54
CA THR A 19 -13.20 -16.55 -1.73
C THR A 19 -14.69 -16.15 -1.76
N ALA A 20 -15.55 -17.02 -1.24
CA ALA A 20 -16.99 -16.75 -1.19
C ALA A 20 -17.29 -15.52 -0.32
N LEU A 21 -16.59 -15.36 0.80
CA LEU A 21 -16.75 -14.18 1.66
C LEU A 21 -16.27 -12.92 0.98
N LEU A 22 -15.17 -13.01 0.22
CA LEU A 22 -14.66 -11.86 -0.53
C LEU A 22 -15.64 -11.39 -1.60
N MET A 23 -16.53 -12.23 -2.05
CA MET A 23 -17.53 -11.87 -3.05
C MET A 23 -18.73 -11.12 -2.45
N LYS A 24 -18.86 -11.04 -1.13
CA LYS A 24 -19.92 -10.28 -0.46
C LYS A 24 -19.45 -8.86 -0.21
N PRO A 25 -20.03 -7.85 -0.88
CA PRO A 25 -19.54 -6.46 -0.77
C PRO A 25 -19.49 -5.94 0.66
N GLU A 26 -20.49 -6.20 1.47
CA GLU A 26 -20.54 -5.72 2.85
C GLU A 26 -19.36 -6.23 3.68
N GLN A 27 -19.08 -7.51 3.60
CA GLN A 27 -17.99 -8.11 4.36
C GLN A 27 -16.65 -7.67 3.83
N ASN A 28 -16.54 -7.52 2.50
CA ASN A 28 -15.32 -7.04 1.87
C ASN A 28 -14.99 -5.62 2.33
N VAL A 29 -15.98 -4.73 2.32
CA VAL A 29 -15.80 -3.35 2.76
C VAL A 29 -15.44 -3.29 4.25
N ARG A 30 -16.09 -4.10 5.07
CA ARG A 30 -15.80 -4.15 6.51
C ARG A 30 -14.36 -4.59 6.77
N ALA A 31 -13.93 -5.66 6.11
CA ALA A 31 -12.55 -6.15 6.24
C ALA A 31 -11.55 -5.12 5.76
N ALA A 32 -11.83 -4.47 4.63
CA ALA A 32 -10.97 -3.43 4.09
C ALA A 32 -10.86 -2.24 5.04
N THR A 33 -11.98 -1.79 5.62
CA THR A 33 -12.00 -0.67 6.56
C THR A 33 -11.15 -0.99 7.78
N LYS A 34 -11.29 -2.19 8.32
CA LYS A 34 -10.54 -2.64 9.49
C LYS A 34 -9.03 -2.65 9.19
N TYR A 35 -8.66 -3.16 8.02
CA TYR A 35 -7.27 -3.18 7.58
C TYR A 35 -6.71 -1.77 7.41
N LEU A 36 -7.46 -0.89 6.75
CA LEU A 36 -7.02 0.48 6.53
C LEU A 36 -6.80 1.23 7.84
N LYS A 37 -7.66 1.05 8.82
CA LYS A 37 -7.48 1.68 10.13
C LYS A 37 -6.22 1.19 10.82
N ARG A 38 -5.95 -0.11 10.73
CA ARG A 38 -4.75 -0.69 11.33
C ARG A 38 -3.49 -0.17 10.66
N VAL A 39 -3.48 -0.09 9.33
CA VAL A 39 -2.33 0.38 8.56
C VAL A 39 -2.11 1.87 8.80
N ASP A 40 -3.18 2.65 8.90
CA ASP A 40 -3.07 4.07 9.20
C ASP A 40 -2.34 4.28 10.53
N LYS A 41 -2.62 3.46 11.54
CA LYS A 41 -1.92 3.54 12.82
C LYS A 41 -0.42 3.25 12.68
N ILE A 42 -0.07 2.31 11.80
CA ILE A 42 1.34 1.96 11.56
C ILE A 42 2.11 3.17 11.01
N PHE A 43 1.47 3.96 10.16
CA PHE A 43 2.10 5.11 9.50
C PHE A 43 1.71 6.45 10.12
N ASN A 44 1.15 6.47 11.33
CA ASN A 44 0.68 7.71 11.94
C ASN A 44 1.79 8.71 12.27
N TYR A 45 3.05 8.27 12.29
CA TYR A 45 4.19 9.16 12.48
C TYR A 45 4.48 10.02 11.25
N ILE A 46 3.90 9.69 10.09
CA ILE A 46 4.01 10.51 8.90
C ILE A 46 2.97 11.63 9.03
N GLU A 47 3.45 12.84 9.31
CA GLU A 47 2.58 13.97 9.63
C GLU A 47 1.75 14.46 8.45
N ASP A 48 2.36 14.51 7.26
CA ASP A 48 1.64 14.91 6.06
C ASP A 48 0.57 13.89 5.72
N LYS A 49 -0.67 14.33 5.73
CA LYS A 49 -1.83 13.45 5.54
C LYS A 49 -1.85 12.80 4.16
N ASP A 50 -1.52 13.55 3.13
CA ASP A 50 -1.51 13.03 1.76
C ASP A 50 -0.40 12.01 1.58
N GLU A 51 0.78 12.27 2.13
CA GLU A 51 1.87 11.29 2.12
C GLU A 51 1.44 10.02 2.83
N ARG A 52 0.91 10.14 4.04
CA ARG A 52 0.48 8.97 4.82
C ARG A 52 -0.53 8.13 4.07
N ILE A 53 -1.50 8.76 3.41
CA ILE A 53 -2.51 8.04 2.64
C ILE A 53 -1.87 7.18 1.55
N MET A 54 -0.83 7.68 0.89
CA MET A 54 -0.17 6.92 -0.17
C MET A 54 0.52 5.66 0.37
N PHE A 55 1.15 5.74 1.54
CA PHE A 55 1.73 4.57 2.20
C PHE A 55 0.65 3.57 2.62
N VAL A 56 -0.49 4.06 3.11
CA VAL A 56 -1.61 3.21 3.49
C VAL A 56 -2.17 2.48 2.26
N LEU A 57 -2.36 3.19 1.16
CA LEU A 57 -2.87 2.61 -0.08
C LEU A 57 -1.92 1.57 -0.66
N ALA A 58 -0.62 1.86 -0.65
CA ALA A 58 0.38 0.92 -1.13
C ALA A 58 0.38 -0.36 -0.28
N SER A 59 0.26 -0.20 1.03
CA SER A 59 0.21 -1.32 1.96
C SER A 59 -1.08 -2.13 1.80
N TYR A 60 -2.18 -1.46 1.50
CA TYR A 60 -3.44 -2.13 1.20
C TYR A 60 -3.31 -3.02 -0.03
N ASN A 61 -2.64 -2.53 -1.06
CA ASN A 61 -2.47 -3.26 -2.32
C ASN A 61 -1.42 -4.37 -2.21
N ALA A 62 -0.23 -4.05 -1.70
CA ALA A 62 0.92 -4.96 -1.73
C ALA A 62 1.25 -5.63 -0.41
N GLY A 63 0.78 -5.07 0.70
CA GLY A 63 1.13 -5.52 2.05
C GLY A 63 2.17 -4.62 2.69
N VAL A 64 2.07 -4.46 4.00
CA VAL A 64 2.95 -3.58 4.79
C VAL A 64 4.41 -4.01 4.65
N GLY A 65 4.68 -5.32 4.59
CA GLY A 65 6.03 -5.83 4.50
C GLY A 65 6.78 -5.32 3.27
N HIS A 66 6.13 -5.35 2.11
CA HIS A 66 6.73 -4.84 0.87
C HIS A 66 6.97 -3.34 0.92
N VAL A 67 6.04 -2.60 1.52
CA VAL A 67 6.21 -1.15 1.67
C VAL A 67 7.36 -0.84 2.60
N ARG A 68 7.49 -1.56 3.71
CA ARG A 68 8.62 -1.39 4.62
C ARG A 68 9.96 -1.74 3.97
N ASP A 69 9.97 -2.75 3.11
CA ASP A 69 11.18 -3.07 2.32
C ASP A 69 11.57 -1.90 1.43
N ALA A 70 10.61 -1.29 0.75
CA ALA A 70 10.87 -0.16 -0.12
C ALA A 70 11.35 1.07 0.68
N MET A 71 10.79 1.29 1.87
CA MET A 71 11.23 2.36 2.77
C MET A 71 12.67 2.13 3.23
N ALA A 72 13.01 0.89 3.56
CA ALA A 72 14.37 0.53 3.98
C ALA A 72 15.37 0.73 2.84
N LEU A 73 14.99 0.36 1.62
CA LEU A 73 15.82 0.60 0.43
C LEU A 73 16.01 2.10 0.20
N ALA A 74 14.94 2.88 0.31
CA ALA A 74 15.02 4.33 0.15
C ALA A 74 16.03 4.92 1.13
N GLU A 75 15.95 4.54 2.39
CA GLU A 75 16.88 5.00 3.42
C GLU A 75 18.31 4.59 3.11
N LYS A 76 18.52 3.35 2.70
CA LYS A 76 19.84 2.83 2.33
C LYS A 76 20.49 3.67 1.21
N TYR A 77 19.67 4.12 0.25
CA TYR A 77 20.15 4.88 -0.89
C TYR A 77 20.09 6.40 -0.68
N GLY A 78 19.93 6.83 0.57
CA GLY A 78 20.00 8.25 0.93
C GLY A 78 18.75 9.05 0.59
N LYS A 79 17.62 8.38 0.40
CA LYS A 79 16.34 9.03 0.11
C LYS A 79 15.47 9.07 1.36
N ASN A 80 14.38 9.83 1.30
CA ASN A 80 13.52 10.02 2.46
C ASN A 80 12.49 8.88 2.56
N PRO A 81 12.58 8.02 3.60
CA PRO A 81 11.65 6.88 3.72
C PRO A 81 10.22 7.28 4.08
N SER A 82 9.97 8.55 4.39
CA SER A 82 8.63 9.05 4.70
C SER A 82 8.02 9.86 3.57
N LYS A 83 8.68 9.91 2.40
CA LYS A 83 8.14 10.57 1.21
C LYS A 83 7.82 9.54 0.14
N TRP A 84 6.57 9.51 -0.26
CA TRP A 84 6.13 8.52 -1.24
C TRP A 84 6.85 8.64 -2.58
N GLY A 85 7.12 9.87 -3.03
CA GLY A 85 7.87 10.08 -4.27
C GLY A 85 9.23 9.38 -4.25
N ASP A 86 9.92 9.40 -3.10
CA ASP A 86 11.19 8.72 -2.94
C ASP A 86 11.01 7.20 -2.82
N VAL A 87 10.04 6.77 -2.02
CA VAL A 87 9.82 5.35 -1.74
C VAL A 87 9.23 4.61 -2.93
N SER A 88 8.36 5.26 -3.71
CA SER A 88 7.73 4.63 -4.87
C SER A 88 8.74 4.14 -5.90
N THR A 89 9.86 4.83 -6.04
CA THR A 89 10.96 4.38 -6.89
C THR A 89 11.43 2.98 -6.49
N PHE A 90 11.55 2.75 -5.18
CA PHE A 90 12.02 1.45 -4.67
C PHE A 90 10.92 0.40 -4.65
N VAL A 91 9.67 0.80 -4.60
CA VAL A 91 8.56 -0.12 -4.85
C VAL A 91 8.68 -0.70 -6.26
N LEU A 92 8.95 0.15 -7.25
CA LEU A 92 9.17 -0.28 -8.63
C LEU A 92 10.43 -1.14 -8.77
N MET A 93 11.51 -0.76 -8.08
CA MET A 93 12.78 -1.48 -8.17
C MET A 93 12.72 -2.88 -7.56
N LYS A 94 11.74 -3.18 -6.70
CA LYS A 94 11.63 -4.49 -6.08
C LYS A 94 11.28 -5.61 -7.06
N SER A 95 11.02 -5.32 -8.31
CA SER A 95 10.89 -6.32 -9.37
C SER A 95 12.24 -6.76 -9.93
N LYS A 96 13.32 -6.06 -9.60
CA LYS A 96 14.66 -6.34 -10.12
C LYS A 96 15.51 -7.13 -9.11
N PRO A 97 16.21 -8.19 -9.56
CA PRO A 97 16.97 -9.07 -8.65
C PRO A 97 17.96 -8.32 -7.77
N GLU A 98 18.64 -7.31 -8.29
CA GLU A 98 19.62 -6.55 -7.52
C GLU A 98 18.99 -5.84 -6.32
N PHE A 99 17.68 -5.57 -6.36
CA PHE A 99 16.96 -4.94 -5.25
C PHE A 99 16.20 -5.93 -4.39
N PHE A 100 15.46 -6.87 -4.99
CA PHE A 100 14.69 -7.79 -4.16
C PHE A 100 15.58 -8.84 -3.46
N ASN A 101 16.82 -9.02 -3.91
CA ASN A 101 17.81 -9.87 -3.23
C ASN A 101 18.71 -9.10 -2.27
N ASP A 102 18.53 -7.78 -2.13
CA ASP A 102 19.32 -6.99 -1.19
C ASP A 102 19.09 -7.52 0.24
N PRO A 103 20.16 -7.66 1.05
CA PRO A 103 20.02 -8.18 2.42
C PRO A 103 19.03 -7.42 3.30
N ILE A 104 18.78 -6.15 3.01
CA ILE A 104 17.82 -5.36 3.80
C ILE A 104 16.36 -5.70 3.46
N VAL A 105 16.13 -6.33 2.32
CA VAL A 105 14.78 -6.70 1.87
C VAL A 105 14.37 -8.02 2.50
N ARG A 106 13.22 -8.03 3.16
CA ARG A 106 12.72 -9.20 3.90
C ARG A 106 11.63 -9.98 3.16
N HIS A 107 10.93 -9.32 2.25
CA HIS A 107 9.76 -9.89 1.59
C HIS A 107 9.96 -10.20 0.12
N GLY A 108 11.19 -10.04 -0.38
CA GLY A 108 11.57 -10.46 -1.72
C GLY A 108 10.90 -9.69 -2.86
N TYR A 109 10.61 -10.40 -3.92
CA TYR A 109 10.07 -9.85 -5.16
C TYR A 109 8.70 -9.20 -4.97
N LEU A 110 8.51 -8.05 -5.61
CA LEU A 110 7.21 -7.38 -5.72
C LEU A 110 7.03 -6.89 -7.16
N ARG A 111 5.85 -7.10 -7.71
CA ARG A 111 5.47 -6.50 -8.98
C ARG A 111 5.01 -5.05 -8.72
N GLY A 112 6.00 -4.18 -8.51
CA GLY A 112 5.77 -2.82 -8.01
C GLY A 112 4.97 -1.92 -8.93
N GLU A 113 4.95 -2.22 -10.24
CA GLU A 113 4.19 -1.42 -11.20
C GLU A 113 2.69 -1.39 -10.86
N GLU A 114 2.13 -2.52 -10.43
CA GLU A 114 0.73 -2.58 -10.06
C GLU A 114 0.44 -1.73 -8.82
N THR A 115 1.31 -1.80 -7.83
CA THR A 115 1.16 -1.05 -6.59
C THR A 115 1.27 0.45 -6.84
N GLU A 116 2.32 0.87 -7.57
CA GLU A 116 2.52 2.28 -7.88
C GLU A 116 1.33 2.84 -8.67
N LYS A 117 0.88 2.11 -9.67
CA LYS A 117 -0.26 2.50 -10.49
C LYS A 117 -1.53 2.63 -9.66
N PHE A 118 -1.77 1.66 -8.76
CA PHE A 118 -2.94 1.68 -7.86
C PHE A 118 -2.95 2.95 -7.01
N VAL A 119 -1.83 3.26 -6.38
CA VAL A 119 -1.72 4.46 -5.53
C VAL A 119 -1.94 5.72 -6.36
N ARG A 120 -1.29 5.82 -7.50
CA ARG A 120 -1.37 6.98 -8.38
C ARG A 120 -2.81 7.22 -8.86
N GLU A 121 -3.50 6.18 -9.29
CA GLU A 121 -4.87 6.30 -9.78
C GLU A 121 -5.85 6.69 -8.67
N ILE A 122 -5.70 6.11 -7.50
CA ILE A 122 -6.56 6.47 -6.36
C ILE A 122 -6.32 7.91 -5.93
N MET A 123 -5.06 8.35 -5.90
CA MET A 123 -4.74 9.73 -5.50
C MET A 123 -5.28 10.76 -6.49
N VAL A 124 -5.28 10.45 -7.78
CA VAL A 124 -5.90 11.33 -8.78
C VAL A 124 -7.39 11.51 -8.49
N ARG A 125 -8.10 10.41 -8.22
CA ARG A 125 -9.53 10.46 -7.90
C ARG A 125 -9.80 11.16 -6.57
N TYR A 126 -8.94 10.95 -5.59
CA TYR A 126 -9.04 11.60 -4.29
C TYR A 126 -8.95 13.12 -4.43
N LYS A 127 -8.01 13.61 -5.23
CA LYS A 127 -7.84 15.04 -5.47
C LYS A 127 -9.03 15.62 -6.23
N GLU A 128 -9.51 14.93 -7.25
CA GLU A 128 -10.69 15.36 -8.01
C GLU A 128 -11.92 15.48 -7.08
N TYR A 129 -12.11 14.48 -6.23
CA TYR A 129 -13.21 14.46 -5.28
C TYR A 129 -13.12 15.62 -4.30
N ASN A 130 -11.94 15.89 -3.77
CA ASN A 130 -11.73 17.01 -2.85
C ASN A 130 -11.97 18.36 -3.53
N ASP A 131 -11.54 18.51 -4.77
CA ASP A 131 -11.77 19.74 -5.53
C ASP A 131 -13.28 20.01 -5.71
N VAL A 132 -14.04 18.97 -5.97
CA VAL A 132 -15.49 19.10 -6.13
C VAL A 132 -16.18 19.46 -4.81
N ILE A 133 -15.76 18.85 -3.72
CA ILE A 133 -16.42 19.05 -2.42
C ILE A 133 -16.02 20.38 -1.76
N LEU A 134 -14.74 20.76 -1.90
CA LEU A 134 -14.21 21.96 -1.24
C LEU A 134 -14.48 23.24 -2.02
N ASP A 135 -14.80 23.12 -3.28
CA ASP A 135 -15.22 24.25 -4.09
C ASP A 135 -16.72 24.51 -3.89
#